data_e518106cc04c7fd383347e54e3a260f8
#
_entry.id   e518106cc04c7fd383347e54e3a260f8
#
_cell.length_a   1.000
_cell.length_b   1.000
_cell.length_c   1.000
_cell.angle_alpha   90.00
_cell.angle_beta   90.00
_cell.angle_gamma   90.00
#
_symmetry.space_group_name_H-M   'P 1'
#
loop_
_entity.id
_entity.type
_entity.pdbx_description
1 polymer ?
#
loop_
_entity_poly.entity_id
_entity_poly.type
_entity_poly.pdbx_seq_one_letter_code
_entity_poly.pdbx_strand_id
1 'polypeptide(L)'
;MASDPVQVATLFVEYYYNSFDQNRASLSSLYRDSSVLTFESASFKGAQGIIEKLQSLPFQQIKHQVSTIDPQPGLGPGHILVLVTGQLLVDEEQRPMSYAQSFYLVPEGPSYYVHNDIFKLVYG
;
A
#
# COMPACT_ATOMS: atom_id res chain seq x y z
N MET A 1 17.54 18.38 3.48
CA MET A 1 16.32 18.83 4.11
C MET A 1 15.41 17.65 4.40
N ALA A 2 14.94 17.55 5.61
CA ALA A 2 14.04 16.46 5.96
C ALA A 2 12.67 16.70 5.32
N SER A 3 12.11 15.67 4.69
CA SER A 3 10.78 15.74 4.11
C SER A 3 9.73 15.68 5.22
N ASP A 4 8.65 16.41 5.02
CA ASP A 4 7.52 16.35 5.93
C ASP A 4 6.86 14.96 5.81
N PRO A 5 6.77 14.17 6.89
CA PRO A 5 6.17 12.84 6.83
C PRO A 5 4.73 12.85 6.28
N VAL A 6 3.96 13.88 6.60
CA VAL A 6 2.58 13.98 6.10
C VAL A 6 2.58 14.13 4.58
N GLN A 7 3.44 14.98 4.05
CA GLN A 7 3.51 15.19 2.61
C GLN A 7 4.00 13.94 1.89
N VAL A 8 5.05 13.32 2.41
CA VAL A 8 5.61 12.09 1.81
C VAL A 8 4.56 10.99 1.82
N ALA A 9 3.87 10.78 2.94
CA ALA A 9 2.85 9.73 3.04
C ALA A 9 1.71 9.98 2.07
N THR A 10 1.24 11.22 1.97
CA THR A 10 0.14 11.58 1.07
C THR A 10 0.51 11.29 -0.39
N LEU A 11 1.69 11.74 -0.80
CA LEU A 11 2.14 11.52 -2.18
C LEU A 11 2.37 10.03 -2.46
N PHE A 12 2.93 9.30 -1.49
CA PHE A 12 3.15 7.87 -1.66
C PHE A 12 1.82 7.12 -1.81
N VAL A 13 0.85 7.39 -0.95
CA VAL A 13 -0.44 6.71 -0.98
C VAL A 13 -1.16 6.97 -2.30
N GLU A 14 -1.13 8.22 -2.78
CA GLU A 14 -1.72 8.55 -4.07
C GLU A 14 -1.05 7.77 -5.21
N TYR A 15 0.27 7.74 -5.22
CA TYR A 15 1.02 7.03 -6.24
C TYR A 15 0.75 5.53 -6.18
N TYR A 16 0.74 4.96 -4.98
CA TYR A 16 0.53 3.53 -4.79
C TYR A 16 -0.83 3.09 -5.32
N TYR A 17 -1.89 3.79 -4.91
CA TYR A 17 -3.23 3.39 -5.34
C TYR A 17 -3.49 3.68 -6.80
N ASN A 18 -2.97 4.76 -7.34
CA ASN A 18 -3.07 4.99 -8.78
C ASN A 18 -2.41 3.87 -9.58
N SER A 19 -1.24 3.44 -9.15
CA SER A 19 -0.53 2.33 -9.80
C SER A 19 -1.29 1.02 -9.63
N PHE A 20 -1.80 0.76 -8.43
CA PHE A 20 -2.59 -0.43 -8.15
C PHE A 20 -3.83 -0.50 -9.04
N ASP A 21 -4.53 0.62 -9.18
CA ASP A 21 -5.78 0.67 -9.91
C ASP A 21 -5.58 0.59 -11.42
N GLN A 22 -4.45 1.04 -11.91
CA GLN A 22 -4.17 1.06 -13.35
C GLN A 22 -3.35 -0.13 -13.83
N ASN A 23 -2.31 -0.51 -13.09
CA ASN A 23 -1.41 -1.60 -13.48
C ASN A 23 -0.68 -2.13 -12.25
N ARG A 24 -1.21 -3.20 -11.67
CA ARG A 24 -0.64 -3.78 -10.45
C ARG A 24 0.79 -4.27 -10.63
N ALA A 25 1.15 -4.69 -11.84
CA ALA A 25 2.52 -5.17 -12.08
C ALA A 25 3.55 -4.07 -11.86
N SER A 26 3.18 -2.81 -12.05
CA SER A 26 4.11 -1.69 -11.86
C SER A 26 4.52 -1.50 -10.40
N LEU A 27 3.79 -2.09 -9.46
CA LEU A 27 4.12 -1.98 -8.04
C LEU A 27 5.39 -2.76 -7.66
N SER A 28 5.88 -3.65 -8.54
CA SER A 28 7.04 -4.47 -8.23
C SER A 28 8.27 -3.63 -7.83
N SER A 29 8.40 -2.43 -8.38
CA SER A 29 9.54 -1.55 -8.09
C SER A 29 9.48 -0.96 -6.68
N LEU A 30 8.35 -1.05 -6.00
CA LEU A 30 8.17 -0.51 -4.66
C LEU A 30 8.51 -1.50 -3.56
N TYR A 31 8.71 -2.77 -3.89
CA TYR A 31 9.01 -3.81 -2.92
C TYR A 31 10.43 -4.31 -3.09
N ARG A 32 10.98 -4.91 -2.05
CA ARG A 32 12.33 -5.48 -2.03
C ARG A 32 12.25 -6.92 -1.55
N ASP A 33 13.37 -7.64 -1.59
CA ASP A 33 13.41 -9.03 -1.14
C ASP A 33 13.04 -9.18 0.33
N SER A 34 13.28 -8.16 1.13
CA SER A 34 12.95 -8.15 2.56
C SER A 34 11.53 -7.71 2.85
N SER A 35 10.79 -7.23 1.84
CA SER A 35 9.43 -6.74 2.04
C SER A 35 8.48 -7.89 2.37
N VAL A 36 7.49 -7.60 3.24
CA VAL A 36 6.45 -8.56 3.59
C VAL A 36 5.10 -7.91 3.40
N LEU A 37 4.23 -8.59 2.68
CA LEU A 37 2.82 -8.23 2.54
C LEU A 37 1.97 -9.24 3.28
N THR A 38 1.07 -8.75 4.14
CA THR A 38 0.00 -9.56 4.68
C THR A 38 -1.31 -9.09 4.06
N PHE A 39 -1.95 -9.96 3.31
CA PHE A 39 -3.18 -9.66 2.60
C PHE A 39 -4.28 -10.59 3.12
N GLU A 40 -5.21 -10.05 3.87
CA GLU A 40 -6.32 -10.80 4.47
C GLU A 40 -5.81 -12.03 5.22
N SER A 41 -4.82 -11.81 6.08
CA SER A 41 -4.20 -12.81 6.97
C SER A 41 -3.23 -13.77 6.30
N ALA A 42 -3.02 -13.69 4.98
CA ALA A 42 -2.02 -14.48 4.28
C ALA A 42 -0.78 -13.64 4.00
N SER A 43 0.40 -14.14 4.35
CA SER A 43 1.64 -13.38 4.24
C SER A 43 2.50 -13.86 3.08
N PHE A 44 3.12 -12.91 2.40
CA PHE A 44 4.00 -13.13 1.25
C PHE A 44 5.26 -12.31 1.45
N LYS A 45 6.40 -12.87 1.13
CA LYS A 45 7.69 -12.21 1.31
C LYS A 45 8.40 -12.06 -0.03
N GLY A 46 9.04 -10.91 -0.21
CA GLY A 46 9.81 -10.60 -1.41
C GLY A 46 8.97 -10.00 -2.52
N ALA A 47 9.60 -9.15 -3.34
CA ALA A 47 8.89 -8.43 -4.39
C ALA A 47 8.15 -9.36 -5.35
N GLN A 48 8.78 -10.46 -5.75
CA GLN A 48 8.17 -11.37 -6.71
C GLN A 48 6.92 -12.04 -6.14
N GLY A 49 7.02 -12.59 -4.92
CA GLY A 49 5.87 -13.24 -4.29
C GLY A 49 4.73 -12.27 -4.02
N ILE A 50 5.07 -11.06 -3.62
CA ILE A 50 4.06 -10.02 -3.38
C ILE A 50 3.33 -9.68 -4.67
N ILE A 51 4.06 -9.44 -5.75
CA ILE A 51 3.43 -9.06 -7.02
C ILE A 51 2.61 -10.21 -7.60
N GLU A 52 3.07 -11.44 -7.47
CA GLU A 52 2.29 -12.59 -7.90
C GLU A 52 0.95 -12.64 -7.16
N LYS A 53 0.97 -12.38 -5.84
CA LYS A 53 -0.27 -12.31 -5.07
C LYS A 53 -1.19 -11.22 -5.56
N LEU A 54 -0.67 -10.01 -5.76
CA LEU A 54 -1.49 -8.87 -6.17
C LEU A 54 -2.07 -9.09 -7.56
N GLN A 55 -1.31 -9.69 -8.48
CA GLN A 55 -1.82 -9.98 -9.81
C GLN A 55 -2.82 -11.13 -9.83
N SER A 56 -2.80 -11.99 -8.81
CA SER A 56 -3.75 -13.11 -8.73
C SER A 56 -5.13 -12.72 -8.21
N LEU A 57 -5.29 -11.49 -7.75
CA LEU A 57 -6.58 -11.05 -7.23
C LEU A 57 -7.66 -11.13 -8.31
N PRO A 58 -8.86 -11.63 -7.97
CA PRO A 58 -9.84 -12.05 -8.98
C PRO A 58 -10.67 -10.92 -9.58
N PHE A 59 -10.29 -9.67 -9.37
CA PHE A 59 -11.03 -8.56 -9.96
C PHE A 59 -10.20 -7.90 -11.06
N GLN A 60 -10.89 -7.41 -12.09
CA GLN A 60 -10.26 -6.76 -13.24
C GLN A 60 -10.13 -5.26 -13.03
N GLN A 61 -11.11 -4.64 -12.39
CA GLN A 61 -11.12 -3.22 -12.11
C GLN A 61 -11.23 -3.01 -10.61
N ILE A 62 -10.45 -2.09 -10.11
CA ILE A 62 -10.49 -1.72 -8.70
C ILE A 62 -10.23 -0.23 -8.60
N LYS A 63 -10.93 0.42 -7.67
CA LYS A 63 -10.72 1.83 -7.38
C LYS A 63 -10.64 2.02 -5.88
N HIS A 64 -9.53 2.59 -5.42
CA HIS A 64 -9.35 2.95 -4.01
C HIS A 64 -9.82 4.39 -3.78
N GLN A 65 -10.58 4.57 -2.72
CA GLN A 65 -10.99 5.90 -2.28
C GLN A 65 -10.52 6.09 -0.85
N VAL A 66 -9.51 6.95 -0.68
CA VAL A 66 -8.87 7.15 0.62
C VAL A 66 -9.75 8.02 1.50
N SER A 67 -9.96 7.58 2.75
CA SER A 67 -10.68 8.36 3.76
C SER A 67 -9.71 9.04 4.72
N THR A 68 -8.72 8.31 5.23
CA THR A 68 -7.74 8.86 6.18
C THR A 68 -6.33 8.39 5.85
N ILE A 69 -5.35 9.24 6.15
CA ILE A 69 -3.93 8.92 6.06
C ILE A 69 -3.28 9.45 7.33
N ASP A 70 -2.71 8.57 8.14
CA ASP A 70 -2.06 8.94 9.40
C ASP A 70 -0.63 8.45 9.42
N PRO A 71 0.34 9.34 9.21
CA PRO A 71 1.76 8.96 9.24
C PRO A 71 2.40 9.22 10.58
N GLN A 72 3.42 8.42 10.91
CA GLN A 72 4.29 8.63 12.06
C GLN A 72 5.73 8.37 11.65
N PRO A 73 6.71 9.04 12.29
CA PRO A 73 8.10 8.69 12.09
C PRO A 73 8.35 7.25 12.51
N GLY A 74 9.14 6.53 11.72
CA GLY A 74 9.51 5.17 12.04
C GLY A 74 10.78 5.09 12.88
N LEU A 75 11.40 3.92 12.88
CA LEU A 75 12.54 3.62 13.74
C LEU A 75 13.82 4.33 13.30
N GLY A 76 14.05 4.45 12.01
CA GLY A 76 15.26 5.08 11.47
C GLY A 76 14.99 6.44 10.87
N PRO A 77 16.07 7.19 10.53
CA PRO A 77 15.89 8.50 9.89
C PRO A 77 15.14 8.38 8.57
N GLY A 78 14.08 9.17 8.45
CA GLY A 78 13.26 9.18 7.23
C GLY A 78 12.29 8.03 7.09
N HIS A 79 12.32 7.04 7.98
CA HIS A 79 11.33 5.96 7.97
C HIS A 79 9.96 6.49 8.36
N ILE A 80 8.91 5.97 7.75
CA ILE A 80 7.54 6.43 8.00
C ILE A 80 6.60 5.24 8.11
N LEU A 81 5.86 5.20 9.22
CA LEU A 81 4.75 4.27 9.39
C LEU A 81 3.48 5.01 8.98
N VAL A 82 2.67 4.40 8.10
CA VAL A 82 1.46 5.04 7.58
C VAL A 82 0.27 4.12 7.78
N LEU A 83 -0.78 4.63 8.38
CA LEU A 83 -2.06 3.93 8.43
C LEU A 83 -3.04 4.62 7.50
N VAL A 84 -3.66 3.86 6.61
CA VAL A 84 -4.64 4.34 5.66
C VAL A 84 -5.96 3.63 5.91
N THR A 85 -7.05 4.38 5.93
CA THR A 85 -8.39 3.80 5.86
C THR A 85 -9.11 4.36 4.66
N GLY A 86 -10.01 3.58 4.10
CA GLY A 86 -10.77 4.02 2.95
C GLY A 86 -11.78 2.98 2.52
N GLN A 87 -12.21 3.13 1.28
CA GLN A 87 -13.16 2.21 0.66
C GLN A 87 -12.65 1.82 -0.70
N LEU A 88 -13.02 0.63 -1.16
CA LEU A 88 -12.70 0.23 -2.52
C LEU A 88 -13.93 -0.31 -3.23
N LEU A 89 -13.96 -0.03 -4.53
CA LEU A 89 -14.97 -0.54 -5.45
C LEU A 89 -14.29 -1.51 -6.39
N VAL A 90 -14.88 -2.69 -6.54
CA VAL A 90 -14.31 -3.76 -7.35
C VAL A 90 -15.27 -4.10 -8.46
N ASP A 91 -14.76 -4.06 -9.70
CA ASP A 91 -15.52 -4.39 -10.90
C ASP A 91 -16.84 -3.61 -10.97
N GLU A 92 -17.97 -4.29 -11.14
CA GLU A 92 -19.28 -3.64 -11.22
C GLU A 92 -20.00 -3.62 -9.88
N GLU A 93 -19.31 -3.97 -8.80
CA GLU A 93 -19.90 -3.95 -7.49
C GLU A 93 -20.30 -2.54 -7.10
N GLN A 94 -21.56 -2.36 -6.67
CA GLN A 94 -22.05 -1.03 -6.33
C GLN A 94 -21.83 -0.65 -4.88
N ARG A 95 -21.51 -1.63 -4.03
CA ARG A 95 -21.28 -1.38 -2.61
C ARG A 95 -19.79 -1.29 -2.35
N PRO A 96 -19.32 -0.14 -1.86
CA PRO A 96 -17.92 -0.04 -1.49
C PRO A 96 -17.62 -0.91 -0.28
N MET A 97 -16.41 -1.46 -0.25
CA MET A 97 -15.91 -2.23 0.88
C MET A 97 -14.93 -1.37 1.66
N SER A 98 -15.10 -1.34 2.98
CA SER A 98 -14.16 -0.60 3.83
C SER A 98 -12.89 -1.41 4.03
N TYR A 99 -11.74 -0.73 4.06
CA TYR A 99 -10.46 -1.39 4.27
C TYR A 99 -9.57 -0.53 5.17
N ALA A 100 -8.57 -1.18 5.75
CA ALA A 100 -7.47 -0.52 6.42
C ALA A 100 -6.16 -1.11 5.87
N GLN A 101 -5.18 -0.26 5.66
CA GLN A 101 -3.88 -0.71 5.16
C GLN A 101 -2.78 0.05 5.89
N SER A 102 -1.74 -0.67 6.30
CA SER A 102 -0.56 -0.07 6.92
C SER A 102 0.63 -0.29 6.02
N PHE A 103 1.42 0.77 5.85
CA PHE A 103 2.69 0.72 5.14
C PHE A 103 3.81 1.14 6.09
N TYR A 104 4.94 0.47 5.99
CA TYR A 104 6.18 0.95 6.58
C TYR A 104 7.12 1.31 5.43
N LEU A 105 7.43 2.59 5.31
CA LEU A 105 8.23 3.13 4.22
C LEU A 105 9.66 3.35 4.67
N VAL A 106 10.60 2.89 3.86
CA VAL A 106 12.04 3.05 4.12
C VAL A 106 12.63 3.90 3.00
N PRO A 107 13.35 4.98 3.34
CA PRO A 107 13.98 5.80 2.31
C PRO A 107 15.11 5.05 1.63
N GLU A 108 15.23 5.24 0.32
CA GLU A 108 16.27 4.64 -0.49
C GLU A 108 16.64 5.65 -1.57
N GLY A 109 17.76 6.36 -1.39
CA GLY A 109 18.12 7.45 -2.26
C GLY A 109 17.05 8.54 -2.22
N PRO A 110 16.61 9.04 -3.38
CA PRO A 110 15.57 10.07 -3.42
C PRO A 110 14.15 9.52 -3.29
N SER A 111 13.99 8.22 -3.07
CA SER A 111 12.70 7.55 -3.11
C SER A 111 12.46 6.73 -1.85
N TYR A 112 11.40 5.95 -1.84
CA TYR A 112 11.01 5.08 -0.72
C TYR A 112 10.61 3.72 -1.26
N TYR A 113 10.82 2.68 -0.43
CA TYR A 113 10.24 1.38 -0.75
C TYR A 113 9.38 0.92 0.42
N VAL A 114 8.50 -0.05 0.15
CA VAL A 114 7.61 -0.61 1.16
C VAL A 114 8.31 -1.79 1.82
N HIS A 115 8.59 -1.66 3.10
CA HIS A 115 9.16 -2.76 3.89
C HIS A 115 8.06 -3.66 4.43
N ASN A 116 7.00 -3.06 4.95
CA ASN A 116 5.84 -3.80 5.46
C ASN A 116 4.57 -3.26 4.83
N ASP A 117 3.64 -4.16 4.54
CA ASP A 117 2.36 -3.84 3.95
C ASP A 117 1.32 -4.79 4.53
N ILE A 118 0.33 -4.25 5.23
CA ILE A 118 -0.73 -5.05 5.82
C ILE A 118 -2.06 -4.51 5.32
N PHE A 119 -2.79 -5.35 4.60
CA PHE A 119 -4.11 -5.00 4.05
C PHE A 119 -5.19 -5.84 4.69
N LYS A 120 -6.28 -5.19 5.09
CA LYS A 120 -7.40 -5.88 5.72
C LYS A 120 -8.71 -5.24 5.31
N LEU A 121 -9.67 -6.05 4.87
CA LEU A 121 -11.04 -5.59 4.75
C LEU A 121 -11.65 -5.48 6.13
N VAL A 122 -12.45 -4.45 6.33
CA VAL A 122 -13.09 -4.18 7.62
C VAL A 122 -14.58 -4.42 7.49
N TYR A 123 -15.07 -5.40 8.21
CA TYR A 123 -16.48 -5.78 8.19
C TYR A 123 -17.22 -5.17 9.39
N GLY A 124 -18.48 -4.88 9.18
CA GLY A 124 -19.30 -4.37 10.24
C GLY A 124 -19.73 -2.97 10.08
#